data_45ba4119b89504acb3537f654ed4efdb
#
_entry.id   45ba4119b89504acb3537f654ed4efdb
#
_cell.length_a   1.000
_cell.length_b   1.000
_cell.length_c   1.000
_cell.angle_alpha   90.00
_cell.angle_beta   90.00
_cell.angle_gamma   90.00
#
_symmetry.space_group_name_H-M   'P 1'
#
loop_
_entity.id
_entity.type
_entity.pdbx_description
1 polymer ?
#
loop_
_entity_poly.entity_id
_entity_poly.type
_entity_poly.pdbx_seq_one_letter_code
_entity_poly.pdbx_strand_id
1 'polypeptide(L)'
;MKGFFAGLICLLTLLQPKPVNAQTDSACRFRISVLTCSPGDDLYSLFGHNALRIIDTIKRTDIIYNWGTFDFYDPDFYPKFVRGKLLYSLEPQILPGFLQEYQEEGRSVMEQVLDLSCEEKMEIKKAVDINMIGDNRFYKYDFLLDNCTTRIRDILQKNIKGINEPVPLVPAGTTFRDMIHAYLDQGSQPWSKLGIDILLGSKIDRPVTNTEAMFLPDFLMKGIDSAKVNGNSTVITKQLILDAKPRVEMQGIYKPLMIIGIICLVLFLISFLKTPAIITVIKFTDTLLVLVTGLIGLLILFMWFFTDHWSCDNNYNIAWALPTNFIAAFATWKRPQWIRKYFKVAVVLMGLLLITWFWIPQEMNIAIAPFCLYMFYRYIELSRSKKI
;
A
#
# COMPACT_ATOMS: atom_id res chain seq x y z
N MET A 1 2.03 27.30 85.71
CA MET A 1 1.23 27.30 84.48
C MET A 1 1.83 28.11 83.30
N LYS A 2 3.15 28.45 83.31
CA LYS A 2 3.79 29.20 82.20
C LYS A 2 4.65 28.32 81.25
N GLY A 3 4.82 27.04 81.51
CA GLY A 3 5.64 26.14 80.70
C GLY A 3 4.85 25.32 79.67
N PHE A 4 3.53 25.20 79.78
CA PHE A 4 2.68 24.33 78.91
C PHE A 4 2.26 25.03 77.61
N PHE A 5 2.31 26.38 77.55
CA PHE A 5 1.94 27.09 76.33
C PHE A 5 3.09 27.29 75.35
N ALA A 6 4.33 27.17 75.74
CA ALA A 6 5.49 27.29 74.85
C ALA A 6 5.69 26.05 73.99
N GLY A 7 5.32 24.83 74.48
CA GLY A 7 5.45 23.55 73.77
C GLY A 7 4.40 23.39 72.64
N LEU A 8 3.22 24.02 72.83
CA LEU A 8 2.14 23.89 71.85
C LEU A 8 2.31 24.78 70.59
N ILE A 9 3.03 25.91 70.77
CA ILE A 9 3.34 26.78 69.62
C ILE A 9 4.46 26.24 68.75
N CYS A 10 5.44 25.52 69.28
CA CYS A 10 6.49 24.88 68.54
C CYS A 10 5.99 23.66 67.73
N LEU A 11 4.90 22.97 68.15
CA LEU A 11 4.35 21.84 67.44
C LEU A 11 3.49 22.26 66.24
N LEU A 12 2.90 23.44 66.27
CA LEU A 12 2.06 23.99 65.17
C LEU A 12 2.86 24.56 64.01
N THR A 13 4.15 24.91 64.21
CA THR A 13 5.03 25.40 63.15
C THR A 13 5.63 24.29 62.27
N LEU A 14 5.54 23.02 62.71
CA LEU A 14 6.03 21.84 61.95
C LEU A 14 4.99 21.30 60.95
N LEU A 15 3.76 21.79 60.99
CA LEU A 15 2.67 21.40 60.10
C LEU A 15 2.37 22.43 58.98
N GLN A 16 3.33 23.23 58.62
CA GLN A 16 3.15 24.04 57.41
C GLN A 16 3.13 23.08 56.17
N PRO A 17 2.04 23.02 55.43
CA PRO A 17 2.04 22.27 54.17
C PRO A 17 3.14 22.90 53.31
N LYS A 18 4.12 22.07 52.89
CA LYS A 18 5.07 22.50 51.86
C LYS A 18 4.22 23.00 50.71
N PRO A 19 4.47 24.20 50.14
CA PRO A 19 3.79 24.59 48.93
C PRO A 19 4.08 23.52 47.91
N VAL A 20 3.07 22.78 47.53
CA VAL A 20 3.11 21.97 46.29
C VAL A 20 3.19 23.02 45.19
N ASN A 21 4.41 23.30 44.73
CA ASN A 21 4.61 24.01 43.49
C ASN A 21 3.93 23.14 42.42
N ALA A 22 2.67 23.41 42.15
CA ALA A 22 2.04 23.04 40.91
C ALA A 22 2.75 23.88 39.83
N GLN A 23 3.99 23.46 39.50
CA GLN A 23 4.58 23.77 38.22
C GLN A 23 3.62 23.19 37.22
N THR A 24 2.77 24.06 36.66
CA THR A 24 2.00 23.69 35.46
C THR A 24 3.04 23.33 34.45
N ASP A 25 3.27 22.03 34.34
CA ASP A 25 4.30 21.42 33.50
C ASP A 25 3.98 21.82 32.06
N SER A 26 4.73 22.83 31.56
CA SER A 26 4.54 23.33 30.18
C SER A 26 4.66 22.24 29.14
N ALA A 27 5.22 21.10 29.51
CA ALA A 27 5.34 19.91 28.68
C ALA A 27 3.99 19.20 28.47
N CYS A 28 3.03 19.29 29.39
CA CYS A 28 1.68 18.69 29.27
C CYS A 28 0.69 19.52 28.43
N ARG A 29 1.14 20.56 27.76
CA ARG A 29 0.29 21.41 26.92
C ARG A 29 -0.23 20.74 25.65
N PHE A 30 0.38 19.65 25.22
CA PHE A 30 -0.01 18.98 23.97
C PHE A 30 -1.04 17.87 24.19
N ARG A 31 -2.05 17.83 23.33
CA ARG A 31 -2.90 16.66 23.11
C ARG A 31 -2.57 16.11 21.75
N ILE A 32 -2.25 14.81 21.67
CA ILE A 32 -1.84 14.12 20.45
C ILE A 32 -2.85 13.03 20.14
N SER A 33 -3.29 12.99 18.90
CA SER A 33 -4.22 11.98 18.40
C SER A 33 -3.78 11.47 17.04
N VAL A 34 -4.10 10.22 16.75
CA VAL A 34 -4.01 9.65 15.39
C VAL A 34 -5.38 9.71 14.76
N LEU A 35 -5.46 10.26 13.56
CA LEU A 35 -6.64 10.25 12.72
C LEU A 35 -6.52 9.12 11.72
N THR A 36 -7.56 8.28 11.63
CA THR A 36 -7.67 7.21 10.64
C THR A 36 -8.87 7.49 9.76
N CYS A 37 -8.60 7.68 8.47
CA CYS A 37 -9.61 7.94 7.46
C CYS A 37 -9.96 6.64 6.74
N SER A 38 -11.25 6.38 6.60
CA SER A 38 -11.73 5.16 5.94
C SER A 38 -11.27 5.07 4.48
N PRO A 39 -11.23 3.85 3.89
CA PRO A 39 -11.05 3.67 2.46
C PRO A 39 -12.00 4.53 1.63
N GLY A 40 -11.53 4.98 0.45
CA GLY A 40 -12.32 5.66 -0.56
C GLY A 40 -12.48 4.80 -1.81
N ASP A 41 -13.17 5.33 -2.81
CA ASP A 41 -13.55 4.60 -4.02
C ASP A 41 -12.41 4.53 -5.06
N ASP A 42 -11.59 5.57 -5.10
CA ASP A 42 -10.46 5.65 -6.03
C ASP A 42 -9.29 4.77 -5.59
N LEU A 43 -8.56 4.21 -6.54
CA LEU A 43 -7.44 3.30 -6.26
C LEU A 43 -6.40 3.88 -5.29
N TYR A 44 -6.11 5.18 -5.38
CA TYR A 44 -5.15 5.85 -4.49
C TYR A 44 -5.68 6.01 -3.05
N SER A 45 -6.99 6.09 -2.87
CA SER A 45 -7.64 6.26 -1.56
C SER A 45 -8.17 4.96 -0.96
N LEU A 46 -8.16 3.86 -1.75
CA LEU A 46 -8.73 2.57 -1.40
C LEU A 46 -8.16 1.95 -0.12
N PHE A 47 -6.94 2.31 0.23
CA PHE A 47 -6.25 1.76 1.40
C PHE A 47 -6.44 2.61 2.67
N GLY A 48 -7.25 3.66 2.60
CA GLY A 48 -7.43 4.59 3.72
C GLY A 48 -6.29 5.59 3.83
N HIS A 49 -6.25 6.31 4.97
CA HIS A 49 -5.19 7.29 5.25
C HIS A 49 -5.01 7.48 6.76
N ASN A 50 -3.81 7.87 7.21
CA ASN A 50 -3.56 8.33 8.57
C ASN A 50 -2.93 9.71 8.58
N ALA A 51 -3.32 10.51 9.60
CA ALA A 51 -2.69 11.78 9.92
C ALA A 51 -2.49 11.91 11.44
N LEU A 52 -1.54 12.74 11.86
CA LEU A 52 -1.26 13.03 13.26
C LEU A 52 -1.81 14.40 13.62
N ARG A 53 -2.73 14.47 14.59
CA ARG A 53 -3.28 15.72 15.10
C ARG A 53 -2.59 16.12 16.39
N ILE A 54 -2.11 17.36 16.47
CA ILE A 54 -1.49 17.93 17.67
C ILE A 54 -2.18 19.23 18.02
N ILE A 55 -2.79 19.26 19.22
CA ILE A 55 -3.39 20.46 19.80
C ILE A 55 -2.42 21.04 20.84
N ASP A 56 -2.04 22.30 20.67
CA ASP A 56 -1.29 23.07 21.69
C ASP A 56 -2.28 23.92 22.47
N THR A 57 -2.56 23.54 23.71
CA THR A 57 -3.54 24.22 24.57
C THR A 57 -3.10 25.62 25.01
N ILE A 58 -1.79 25.90 25.06
CA ILE A 58 -1.24 27.21 25.41
C ILE A 58 -1.33 28.15 24.20
N LYS A 59 -0.84 27.72 23.04
CA LYS A 59 -0.88 28.49 21.78
C LYS A 59 -2.26 28.54 21.14
N ARG A 60 -3.18 27.67 21.58
CA ARG A 60 -4.53 27.48 21.00
C ARG A 60 -4.48 27.16 19.54
N THR A 61 -3.54 26.27 19.14
CA THR A 61 -3.43 25.78 17.78
C THR A 61 -3.87 24.33 17.70
N ASP A 62 -4.54 23.96 16.62
CA ASP A 62 -5.03 22.62 16.31
C ASP A 62 -4.58 22.29 14.89
N ILE A 63 -3.50 21.52 14.78
CA ILE A 63 -2.82 21.25 13.51
C ILE A 63 -2.81 19.76 13.25
N ILE A 64 -3.18 19.39 12.03
CA ILE A 64 -3.07 18.05 11.49
C ILE A 64 -1.80 18.00 10.63
N TYR A 65 -0.93 17.06 10.93
CA TYR A 65 0.29 16.78 10.19
C TYR A 65 0.00 15.62 9.23
N ASN A 66 -0.02 15.95 7.94
CA ASN A 66 -0.45 15.06 6.86
C ASN A 66 0.75 14.66 6.01
N TRP A 67 1.22 13.41 6.14
CA TRP A 67 2.23 12.82 5.25
C TRP A 67 1.56 12.24 4.02
N GLY A 68 2.26 12.27 2.89
CA GLY A 68 1.73 11.69 1.65
C GLY A 68 1.20 12.72 0.67
N THR A 69 1.38 14.00 0.95
CA THR A 69 1.06 15.08 0.01
C THR A 69 2.12 15.14 -1.09
N PHE A 70 1.72 15.40 -2.31
CA PHE A 70 2.61 15.53 -3.47
C PHE A 70 2.12 16.63 -4.41
N ASP A 71 3.04 17.12 -5.25
CA ASP A 71 2.74 18.19 -6.20
C ASP A 71 2.41 17.63 -7.58
N PHE A 72 1.15 17.69 -7.99
CA PHE A 72 0.70 17.32 -9.34
C PHE A 72 1.19 18.26 -10.44
N TYR A 73 1.59 19.47 -10.08
CA TYR A 73 2.07 20.47 -11.04
C TYR A 73 3.58 20.34 -11.35
N ASP A 74 4.28 19.40 -10.69
CA ASP A 74 5.67 19.07 -11.06
C ASP A 74 5.72 18.62 -12.53
N PRO A 75 6.44 19.33 -13.42
CA PRO A 75 6.51 18.99 -14.84
C PRO A 75 6.99 17.57 -15.10
N ASP A 76 7.80 17.02 -14.18
CA ASP A 76 8.35 15.66 -14.25
C ASP A 76 7.56 14.67 -13.39
N PHE A 77 6.32 15.00 -12.99
CA PHE A 77 5.51 14.16 -12.09
C PHE A 77 5.44 12.71 -12.55
N TYR A 78 4.94 12.46 -13.78
CA TYR A 78 4.77 11.09 -14.29
C TYR A 78 6.10 10.31 -14.43
N PRO A 79 7.16 10.87 -15.03
CA PRO A 79 8.47 10.21 -15.06
C PRO A 79 9.04 9.88 -13.68
N LYS A 80 8.91 10.79 -12.71
CA LYS A 80 9.37 10.57 -11.33
C LYS A 80 8.53 9.52 -10.62
N PHE A 81 7.19 9.57 -10.77
CA PHE A 81 6.27 8.59 -10.20
C PHE A 81 6.58 7.18 -10.70
N VAL A 82 6.63 6.99 -12.04
CA VAL A 82 6.91 5.68 -12.65
C VAL A 82 8.27 5.12 -12.24
N ARG A 83 9.27 5.99 -12.01
CA ARG A 83 10.61 5.58 -11.58
C ARG A 83 10.77 5.42 -10.06
N GLY A 84 9.72 5.66 -9.27
CA GLY A 84 9.80 5.64 -7.80
C GLY A 84 10.67 6.76 -7.21
N LYS A 85 10.75 7.91 -7.90
CA LYS A 85 11.57 9.07 -7.53
C LYS A 85 10.77 10.31 -7.16
N LEU A 86 9.45 10.19 -7.18
CA LEU A 86 8.58 11.28 -6.77
C LEU A 86 8.75 11.53 -5.27
N LEU A 87 8.97 12.79 -4.92
CA LEU A 87 9.02 13.19 -3.52
C LEU A 87 7.62 13.55 -3.04
N TYR A 88 7.26 12.97 -1.92
CA TYR A 88 6.08 13.33 -1.14
C TYR A 88 6.50 14.20 0.03
N SER A 89 5.57 14.95 0.60
CA SER A 89 5.85 15.87 1.69
C SER A 89 4.95 15.69 2.89
N LEU A 90 5.41 16.25 4.01
CA LEU A 90 4.61 16.50 5.21
C LEU A 90 4.00 17.91 5.11
N GLU A 91 2.66 18.02 5.13
CA GLU A 91 1.96 19.29 5.10
C GLU A 91 1.11 19.48 6.36
N PRO A 92 1.15 20.69 6.98
CA PRO A 92 0.25 21.04 8.07
C PRO A 92 -1.10 21.48 7.52
N GLN A 93 -2.17 21.03 8.16
CA GLN A 93 -3.55 21.36 7.78
C GLN A 93 -4.38 21.69 9.02
N ILE A 94 -5.39 22.53 8.90
CA ILE A 94 -6.35 22.80 9.99
C ILE A 94 -7.49 21.79 9.95
N LEU A 95 -8.03 21.44 11.13
CA LEU A 95 -9.08 20.41 11.24
C LEU A 95 -10.31 20.65 10.35
N PRO A 96 -10.90 21.87 10.26
CA PRO A 96 -12.07 22.08 9.41
C PRO A 96 -11.82 21.76 7.93
N GLY A 97 -10.68 22.19 7.38
CA GLY A 97 -10.32 21.89 5.99
C GLY A 97 -10.08 20.40 5.75
N PHE A 98 -9.39 19.74 6.70
CA PHE A 98 -9.19 18.30 6.66
C PHE A 98 -10.52 17.52 6.65
N LEU A 99 -11.43 17.83 7.55
CA LEU A 99 -12.74 17.15 7.63
C LEU A 99 -13.61 17.43 6.40
N GLN A 100 -13.55 18.65 5.83
CA GLN A 100 -14.28 18.98 4.61
C GLN A 100 -13.83 18.11 3.44
N GLU A 101 -12.52 17.93 3.23
CA GLU A 101 -11.96 17.08 2.18
C GLU A 101 -12.52 15.64 2.27
N TYR A 102 -12.45 15.02 3.46
CA TYR A 102 -12.97 13.66 3.66
C TYR A 102 -14.48 13.56 3.58
N GLN A 103 -15.20 14.62 3.96
CA GLN A 103 -16.66 14.68 3.78
C GLN A 103 -17.06 14.71 2.29
N GLU A 104 -16.35 15.50 1.49
CA GLU A 104 -16.56 15.56 0.02
C GLU A 104 -16.24 14.23 -0.67
N GLU A 105 -15.23 13.49 -0.15
CA GLU A 105 -14.90 12.15 -0.62
C GLU A 105 -15.83 11.04 -0.08
N GLY A 106 -16.73 11.34 0.85
CA GLY A 106 -17.61 10.35 1.48
C GLY A 106 -16.86 9.38 2.41
N ARG A 107 -15.77 9.82 3.04
CA ARG A 107 -14.89 9.02 3.90
C ARG A 107 -15.00 9.45 5.35
N SER A 108 -15.20 8.49 6.24
CA SER A 108 -15.29 8.71 7.69
C SER A 108 -13.91 8.92 8.30
N VAL A 109 -13.84 9.66 9.42
CA VAL A 109 -12.61 9.91 10.16
C VAL A 109 -12.77 9.50 11.62
N MET A 110 -11.94 8.54 12.06
CA MET A 110 -11.81 8.07 13.43
C MET A 110 -10.65 8.77 14.11
N GLU A 111 -10.84 9.30 15.32
CA GLU A 111 -9.78 9.87 16.15
C GLU A 111 -9.46 8.94 17.31
N GLN A 112 -8.19 8.65 17.54
CA GLN A 112 -7.66 7.99 18.74
C GLN A 112 -6.80 8.97 19.50
N VAL A 113 -7.25 9.45 20.66
CA VAL A 113 -6.47 10.30 21.55
C VAL A 113 -5.53 9.45 22.37
N LEU A 114 -4.23 9.75 22.30
CA LEU A 114 -3.19 8.93 22.92
C LEU A 114 -2.97 9.28 24.39
N ASP A 115 -2.81 8.25 25.23
CA ASP A 115 -2.42 8.34 26.63
C ASP A 115 -0.89 8.37 26.75
N LEU A 116 -0.33 9.56 26.73
CA LEU A 116 1.11 9.82 26.69
C LEU A 116 1.52 10.70 27.86
N SER A 117 2.72 10.44 28.39
CA SER A 117 3.37 11.34 29.35
C SER A 117 3.70 12.69 28.69
N CYS A 118 3.92 13.70 29.51
CA CYS A 118 4.29 15.03 29.03
C CYS A 118 5.61 15.01 28.24
N GLU A 119 6.56 14.17 28.65
CA GLU A 119 7.85 14.00 27.98
C GLU A 119 7.66 13.39 26.59
N GLU A 120 6.87 12.29 26.46
CA GLU A 120 6.58 11.64 25.18
C GLU A 120 5.88 12.57 24.20
N LYS A 121 4.90 13.38 24.69
CA LYS A 121 4.25 14.42 23.87
C LYS A 121 5.23 15.45 23.32
N MET A 122 6.19 15.86 24.14
CA MET A 122 7.23 16.79 23.72
C MET A 122 8.17 16.18 22.68
N GLU A 123 8.61 14.93 22.87
CA GLU A 123 9.50 14.26 21.91
C GLU A 123 8.78 14.00 20.57
N ILE A 124 7.51 13.58 20.58
CA ILE A 124 6.71 13.43 19.36
C ILE A 124 6.58 14.77 18.64
N LYS A 125 6.23 15.86 19.37
CA LYS A 125 6.12 17.20 18.76
C LYS A 125 7.44 17.66 18.15
N LYS A 126 8.55 17.44 18.85
CA LYS A 126 9.90 17.75 18.37
C LYS A 126 10.27 16.93 17.11
N ALA A 127 9.93 15.64 17.09
CA ALA A 127 10.15 14.78 15.90
C ALA A 127 9.38 15.32 14.69
N VAL A 128 8.13 15.74 14.88
CA VAL A 128 7.31 16.36 13.82
C VAL A 128 7.91 17.69 13.37
N ASP A 129 8.34 18.55 14.32
CA ASP A 129 8.96 19.83 13.99
C ASP A 129 10.24 19.64 13.16
N ILE A 130 11.08 18.67 13.51
CA ILE A 130 12.28 18.33 12.74
C ILE A 130 11.91 17.89 11.33
N ASN A 131 10.84 17.09 11.16
CA ASN A 131 10.35 16.70 9.86
C ASN A 131 9.82 17.89 9.02
N MET A 132 9.33 18.95 9.65
CA MET A 132 8.84 20.15 8.95
C MET A 132 9.94 21.09 8.44
N ILE A 133 11.19 20.91 8.88
CA ILE A 133 12.28 21.87 8.57
C ILE A 133 12.99 21.48 7.27
N GLY A 134 12.97 22.42 6.29
CA GLY A 134 13.76 22.32 5.06
C GLY A 134 13.48 21.03 4.29
N ASP A 135 14.55 20.36 3.87
CA ASP A 135 14.45 19.14 3.06
C ASP A 135 13.93 17.92 3.83
N ASN A 136 13.92 17.96 5.18
CA ASN A 136 13.41 16.85 5.99
C ASN A 136 11.90 16.58 5.78
N ARG A 137 11.16 17.58 5.28
CA ARG A 137 9.72 17.42 5.01
C ARG A 137 9.46 16.54 3.78
N PHE A 138 10.45 16.36 2.90
CA PHE A 138 10.32 15.59 1.68
C PHE A 138 10.89 14.18 1.84
N TYR A 139 10.23 13.21 1.22
CA TYR A 139 10.68 11.81 1.26
C TYR A 139 10.24 11.05 0.00
N LYS A 140 10.99 9.99 -0.32
CA LYS A 140 10.59 9.06 -1.38
C LYS A 140 9.50 8.16 -0.83
N TYR A 141 8.32 8.27 -1.41
CA TYR A 141 7.19 7.45 -1.00
C TYR A 141 7.39 6.00 -1.43
N ASP A 142 7.18 5.09 -0.48
CA ASP A 142 7.03 3.65 -0.74
C ASP A 142 5.74 3.17 -0.08
N PHE A 143 4.84 2.60 -0.90
CA PHE A 143 3.51 2.21 -0.44
C PHE A 143 3.54 1.23 0.74
N LEU A 144 4.55 0.35 0.82
CA LEU A 144 4.65 -0.68 1.85
C LEU A 144 5.55 -0.28 3.03
N LEU A 145 6.61 0.49 2.77
CA LEU A 145 7.67 0.72 3.75
C LEU A 145 7.80 2.16 4.23
N ASP A 146 7.42 3.17 3.42
CA ASP A 146 7.55 4.59 3.77
C ASP A 146 6.35 5.40 3.24
N ASN A 147 5.21 5.29 3.93
CA ASN A 147 3.95 5.96 3.61
C ASN A 147 3.44 6.80 4.80
N CYS A 148 2.27 7.43 4.67
CA CYS A 148 1.65 8.22 5.74
C CYS A 148 1.51 7.42 7.05
N THR A 149 1.12 6.16 6.97
CA THR A 149 0.87 5.29 8.13
C THR A 149 2.18 4.86 8.80
N THR A 150 3.16 4.39 8.01
CA THR A 150 4.46 3.95 8.54
C THR A 150 5.22 5.08 9.20
N ARG A 151 5.13 6.32 8.66
CA ARG A 151 5.73 7.51 9.25
C ARG A 151 5.18 7.80 10.64
N ILE A 152 3.86 7.72 10.81
CA ILE A 152 3.23 7.90 12.12
C ILE A 152 3.60 6.75 13.06
N ARG A 153 3.51 5.50 12.60
CA ARG A 153 3.93 4.31 13.37
C ARG A 153 5.34 4.49 13.94
N ASP A 154 6.28 4.84 13.07
CA ASP A 154 7.69 4.92 13.44
C ASP A 154 7.96 6.08 14.43
N ILE A 155 7.26 7.22 14.27
CA ILE A 155 7.32 8.31 15.25
C ILE A 155 6.80 7.85 16.61
N LEU A 156 5.67 7.14 16.65
CA LEU A 156 5.10 6.63 17.89
C LEU A 156 5.99 5.58 18.54
N GLN A 157 6.44 4.58 17.80
CA GLN A 157 7.31 3.52 18.32
C GLN A 157 8.65 4.04 18.85
N LYS A 158 9.21 5.07 18.23
CA LYS A 158 10.48 5.68 18.65
C LYS A 158 10.36 6.50 19.90
N ASN A 159 9.23 7.17 20.13
CA ASN A 159 9.08 8.19 21.16
C ASN A 159 8.20 7.75 22.33
N ILE A 160 7.50 6.62 22.27
CA ILE A 160 6.72 6.07 23.39
C ILE A 160 7.56 5.01 24.08
N LYS A 161 7.92 5.28 25.34
CA LYS A 161 8.76 4.39 26.15
C LYS A 161 7.95 3.19 26.68
N GLY A 162 8.49 1.97 26.52
CA GLY A 162 7.88 0.77 27.10
C GLY A 162 6.56 0.37 26.43
N ILE A 163 6.34 0.77 25.19
CA ILE A 163 5.24 0.27 24.39
C ILE A 163 5.50 -1.21 24.08
N ASN A 164 4.55 -2.07 24.45
CA ASN A 164 4.61 -3.48 24.12
C ASN A 164 4.18 -3.69 22.66
N GLU A 165 4.68 -4.77 22.04
CA GLU A 165 4.15 -5.17 20.75
C GLU A 165 2.64 -5.41 20.84
N PRO A 166 1.86 -4.93 19.87
CA PRO A 166 0.44 -5.20 19.82
C PRO A 166 0.19 -6.71 19.66
N VAL A 167 -1.00 -7.16 20.02
CA VAL A 167 -1.46 -8.52 19.70
C VAL A 167 -1.33 -8.79 18.21
N PRO A 168 -1.18 -10.06 17.78
CA PRO A 168 -1.11 -10.37 16.35
C PRO A 168 -2.26 -9.74 15.57
N LEU A 169 -1.92 -8.86 14.63
CA LEU A 169 -2.89 -8.07 13.84
C LEU A 169 -3.43 -8.85 12.64
N VAL A 170 -2.67 -9.85 12.20
CA VAL A 170 -2.99 -10.70 11.05
C VAL A 170 -2.67 -12.16 11.39
N PRO A 171 -3.32 -13.13 10.74
CA PRO A 171 -2.96 -14.55 10.86
C PRO A 171 -1.50 -14.80 10.48
N ALA A 172 -0.89 -15.81 11.10
CA ALA A 172 0.47 -16.21 10.75
C ALA A 172 0.55 -16.62 9.27
N GLY A 173 1.60 -16.14 8.59
CA GLY A 173 1.80 -16.42 7.17
C GLY A 173 1.15 -15.41 6.21
N THR A 174 0.34 -14.47 6.70
CA THR A 174 -0.21 -13.39 5.87
C THR A 174 0.91 -12.58 5.21
N THR A 175 0.80 -12.37 3.91
CA THR A 175 1.77 -11.62 3.09
C THR A 175 1.31 -10.17 2.85
N PHE A 176 2.22 -9.31 2.35
CA PHE A 176 1.81 -7.98 1.88
C PHE A 176 0.77 -8.08 0.75
N ARG A 177 0.93 -9.07 -0.16
CA ARG A 177 -0.03 -9.29 -1.26
C ARG A 177 -1.41 -9.64 -0.74
N ASP A 178 -1.53 -10.54 0.25
CA ASP A 178 -2.81 -10.87 0.86
C ASP A 178 -3.51 -9.63 1.43
N MET A 179 -2.74 -8.77 2.12
CA MET A 179 -3.27 -7.54 2.70
C MET A 179 -3.74 -6.55 1.63
N ILE A 180 -2.98 -6.37 0.54
CA ILE A 180 -3.38 -5.55 -0.61
C ILE A 180 -4.62 -6.12 -1.26
N HIS A 181 -4.67 -7.44 -1.49
CA HIS A 181 -5.80 -8.12 -2.10
C HIS A 181 -7.08 -7.95 -1.31
N ALA A 182 -7.01 -8.00 0.03
CA ALA A 182 -8.19 -7.81 0.88
C ALA A 182 -8.87 -6.45 0.64
N TYR A 183 -8.11 -5.36 0.48
CA TYR A 183 -8.66 -4.04 0.19
C TYR A 183 -9.17 -3.92 -1.25
N LEU A 184 -8.45 -4.48 -2.23
CA LEU A 184 -8.87 -4.49 -3.63
C LEU A 184 -10.17 -5.30 -3.82
N ASP A 185 -10.31 -6.41 -3.11
CA ASP A 185 -11.53 -7.23 -3.13
C ASP A 185 -12.68 -6.53 -2.43
N GLN A 186 -12.45 -5.89 -1.28
CA GLN A 186 -13.44 -5.08 -0.56
C GLN A 186 -13.93 -3.90 -1.41
N GLY A 187 -13.03 -3.19 -2.09
CA GLY A 187 -13.35 -2.08 -2.99
C GLY A 187 -13.81 -2.53 -4.38
N SER A 188 -14.07 -3.83 -4.60
CA SER A 188 -14.55 -4.35 -5.89
C SER A 188 -13.68 -3.94 -7.09
N GLN A 189 -12.35 -3.96 -6.92
CA GLN A 189 -11.35 -3.52 -7.91
C GLN A 189 -10.59 -4.69 -8.59
N PRO A 190 -11.29 -5.68 -9.24
CA PRO A 190 -10.64 -6.89 -9.73
C PRO A 190 -9.68 -6.63 -10.91
N TRP A 191 -9.90 -5.58 -11.70
CA TRP A 191 -9.00 -5.20 -12.80
C TRP A 191 -7.74 -4.50 -12.28
N SER A 192 -7.89 -3.65 -11.27
CA SER A 192 -6.75 -3.05 -10.58
C SER A 192 -5.90 -4.11 -9.89
N LYS A 193 -6.55 -5.11 -9.26
CA LYS A 193 -5.89 -6.28 -8.67
C LYS A 193 -5.06 -7.04 -9.72
N LEU A 194 -5.62 -7.31 -10.88
CA LEU A 194 -4.89 -7.96 -11.98
C LEU A 194 -3.68 -7.12 -12.42
N GLY A 195 -3.85 -5.81 -12.62
CA GLY A 195 -2.75 -4.92 -13.02
C GLY A 195 -1.63 -4.86 -11.97
N ILE A 196 -1.99 -4.75 -10.70
CA ILE A 196 -1.05 -4.79 -9.56
C ILE A 196 -0.30 -6.11 -9.52
N ASP A 197 -0.99 -7.25 -9.67
CA ASP A 197 -0.37 -8.57 -9.65
C ASP A 197 0.59 -8.81 -10.83
N ILE A 198 0.36 -8.18 -11.97
CA ILE A 198 1.29 -8.23 -13.10
C ILE A 198 2.57 -7.42 -12.79
N LEU A 199 2.46 -6.29 -12.10
CA LEU A 199 3.59 -5.39 -11.87
C LEU A 199 4.41 -5.75 -10.62
N LEU A 200 3.75 -6.21 -9.54
CA LEU A 200 4.43 -6.54 -8.29
C LEU A 200 5.05 -7.94 -8.33
N GLY A 201 6.32 -8.03 -7.93
CA GLY A 201 7.08 -9.27 -7.89
C GLY A 201 6.94 -10.06 -6.58
N SER A 202 7.75 -11.11 -6.44
CA SER A 202 7.67 -12.05 -5.32
C SER A 202 8.16 -11.49 -3.97
N LYS A 203 8.81 -10.33 -3.95
CA LYS A 203 9.27 -9.73 -2.70
C LYS A 203 8.14 -9.41 -1.72
N ILE A 204 6.92 -9.21 -2.23
CA ILE A 204 5.74 -8.94 -1.41
C ILE A 204 4.97 -10.19 -1.00
N ASP A 205 5.40 -11.38 -1.46
CA ASP A 205 4.78 -12.68 -1.12
C ASP A 205 5.41 -13.32 0.13
N ARG A 206 6.27 -12.60 0.84
CA ARG A 206 6.76 -13.04 2.13
C ARG A 206 5.79 -12.69 3.26
N PRO A 207 5.76 -13.50 4.33
CA PRO A 207 4.99 -13.16 5.52
C PRO A 207 5.40 -11.80 6.10
N VAL A 208 4.41 -11.01 6.52
CA VAL A 208 4.62 -9.74 7.22
C VAL A 208 4.86 -9.97 8.70
N THR A 209 5.70 -9.14 9.31
CA THR A 209 5.76 -9.02 10.76
C THR A 209 4.56 -8.21 11.27
N ASN A 210 4.29 -8.28 12.57
CA ASN A 210 3.20 -7.50 13.18
C ASN A 210 3.38 -5.98 12.99
N THR A 211 4.62 -5.50 13.09
CA THR A 211 4.97 -4.09 12.80
C THR A 211 4.78 -3.74 11.33
N GLU A 212 5.18 -4.63 10.42
CA GLU A 212 4.99 -4.39 8.98
C GLU A 212 3.51 -4.38 8.59
N ALA A 213 2.66 -5.20 9.22
CA ALA A 213 1.20 -5.18 8.97
C ALA A 213 0.59 -3.79 9.20
N MET A 214 1.18 -2.97 10.09
CA MET A 214 0.77 -1.59 10.34
C MET A 214 1.21 -0.60 9.23
N PHE A 215 1.47 -1.06 8.01
CA PHE A 215 1.62 -0.16 6.86
C PHE A 215 0.28 0.36 6.34
N LEU A 216 -0.81 -0.35 6.69
CA LEU A 216 -2.18 0.04 6.35
C LEU A 216 -2.86 0.78 7.52
N PRO A 217 -3.64 1.82 7.24
CA PRO A 217 -4.26 2.69 8.24
C PRO A 217 -5.09 1.96 9.30
N ASP A 218 -5.95 1.03 8.90
CA ASP A 218 -6.78 0.26 9.82
C ASP A 218 -5.95 -0.64 10.74
N PHE A 219 -4.82 -1.16 10.24
CA PHE A 219 -3.93 -2.00 11.04
C PHE A 219 -3.08 -1.18 12.02
N LEU A 220 -2.70 0.05 11.67
CA LEU A 220 -2.11 0.97 12.65
C LEU A 220 -3.11 1.32 13.74
N MET A 221 -4.36 1.64 13.38
CA MET A 221 -5.43 1.91 14.33
C MET A 221 -5.62 0.74 15.31
N LYS A 222 -5.73 -0.50 14.79
CA LYS A 222 -5.85 -1.72 15.61
C LYS A 222 -4.60 -1.97 16.46
N GLY A 223 -3.42 -1.69 15.90
CA GLY A 223 -2.15 -1.79 16.63
C GLY A 223 -2.11 -0.86 17.84
N ILE A 224 -2.50 0.40 17.66
CA ILE A 224 -2.60 1.40 18.72
C ILE A 224 -3.64 0.99 19.77
N ASP A 225 -4.82 0.50 19.35
CA ASP A 225 -5.88 0.03 20.28
C ASP A 225 -5.41 -1.11 21.18
N SER A 226 -4.58 -2.01 20.65
CA SER A 226 -4.11 -3.22 21.36
C SER A 226 -2.80 -3.03 22.10
N ALA A 227 -2.04 -2.00 21.77
CA ALA A 227 -0.76 -1.69 22.43
C ALA A 227 -0.99 -1.22 23.87
N LYS A 228 -0.01 -1.52 24.71
CA LYS A 228 -0.01 -1.10 26.11
C LYS A 228 1.31 -0.45 26.47
N VAL A 229 1.25 0.56 27.31
CA VAL A 229 2.41 1.18 27.94
C VAL A 229 2.36 0.88 29.43
N ASN A 230 3.34 0.15 29.95
CA ASN A 230 3.39 -0.28 31.36
C ASN A 230 2.08 -0.97 31.83
N GLY A 231 1.43 -1.72 30.93
CA GLY A 231 0.18 -2.45 31.21
C GLY A 231 -1.11 -1.64 31.00
N ASN A 232 -1.03 -0.33 30.77
CA ASN A 232 -2.17 0.55 30.52
C ASN A 232 -2.42 0.71 29.03
N SER A 233 -3.69 1.03 28.66
CA SER A 233 -4.06 1.34 27.27
C SER A 233 -3.28 2.56 26.77
N THR A 234 -2.88 2.52 25.49
CA THR A 234 -2.26 3.66 24.79
C THR A 234 -3.30 4.68 24.32
N VAL A 235 -4.60 4.38 24.44
CA VAL A 235 -5.70 5.22 23.96
C VAL A 235 -6.58 5.65 25.13
N ILE A 236 -6.73 6.98 25.32
CA ILE A 236 -7.68 7.57 26.28
C ILE A 236 -9.11 7.50 25.75
N THR A 237 -9.30 7.94 24.50
CA THR A 237 -10.59 7.97 23.84
C THR A 237 -10.46 7.64 22.37
N LYS A 238 -11.47 6.94 21.85
CA LYS A 238 -11.65 6.65 20.43
C LYS A 238 -13.01 7.14 20.01
N GLN A 239 -13.08 8.03 19.02
CA GLN A 239 -14.34 8.65 18.60
C GLN A 239 -14.38 8.84 17.09
N LEU A 240 -15.56 8.69 16.53
CA LEU A 240 -15.85 9.03 15.14
C LEU A 240 -16.10 10.53 15.06
N ILE A 241 -15.14 11.29 14.49
CA ILE A 241 -15.24 12.75 14.40
C ILE A 241 -15.87 13.22 13.09
N LEU A 242 -15.90 12.36 12.11
CA LEU A 242 -16.66 12.56 10.87
C LEU A 242 -17.30 11.21 10.47
N ASP A 243 -18.63 11.20 10.42
CA ASP A 243 -19.41 10.06 9.93
C ASP A 243 -19.92 10.37 8.52
N ALA A 244 -19.16 9.95 7.53
CA ALA A 244 -19.54 10.10 6.14
C ALA A 244 -20.21 8.82 5.64
N LYS A 245 -21.28 8.98 4.88
CA LYS A 245 -21.93 7.83 4.26
C LYS A 245 -21.08 7.34 3.09
N PRO A 246 -20.68 6.06 3.08
CA PRO A 246 -19.95 5.51 1.96
C PRO A 246 -20.79 5.67 0.68
N ARG A 247 -20.12 6.02 -0.42
CA ARG A 247 -20.78 6.00 -1.72
C ARG A 247 -21.14 4.55 -2.05
N VAL A 248 -22.36 4.37 -2.59
CA VAL A 248 -22.82 3.04 -3.02
C VAL A 248 -22.11 2.72 -4.33
N GLU A 249 -21.06 1.91 -4.26
CA GLU A 249 -20.43 1.42 -5.49
C GLU A 249 -21.29 0.37 -6.18
N MET A 250 -21.46 0.52 -7.49
CA MET A 250 -21.96 -0.58 -8.32
C MET A 250 -20.82 -1.58 -8.50
N GLN A 251 -20.95 -2.75 -7.87
CA GLN A 251 -19.99 -3.84 -8.06
C GLN A 251 -19.84 -4.14 -9.55
N GLY A 252 -18.61 -4.04 -10.04
CA GLY A 252 -18.31 -4.40 -11.44
C GLY A 252 -18.63 -5.87 -11.68
N ILE A 253 -19.65 -6.15 -12.50
CA ILE A 253 -20.16 -7.50 -12.80
C ILE A 253 -19.10 -8.34 -13.54
N TYR A 254 -18.15 -7.68 -14.21
CA TYR A 254 -17.20 -8.34 -15.11
C TYR A 254 -15.85 -8.59 -14.44
N LYS A 255 -15.64 -9.82 -13.99
CA LYS A 255 -14.35 -10.24 -13.42
C LYS A 255 -13.35 -10.56 -14.52
N PRO A 256 -12.06 -10.19 -14.38
CA PRO A 256 -11.00 -10.45 -15.37
C PRO A 256 -10.94 -11.89 -15.81
N LEU A 257 -11.01 -12.85 -14.89
CA LEU A 257 -10.98 -14.29 -15.18
C LEU A 257 -12.07 -14.69 -16.19
N MET A 258 -13.29 -14.20 -16.01
CA MET A 258 -14.43 -14.53 -16.87
C MET A 258 -14.23 -13.94 -18.27
N ILE A 259 -13.86 -12.65 -18.36
CA ILE A 259 -13.68 -11.97 -19.65
C ILE A 259 -12.51 -12.58 -20.41
N ILE A 260 -11.34 -12.73 -19.77
CA ILE A 260 -10.16 -13.33 -20.40
C ILE A 260 -10.45 -14.77 -20.79
N GLY A 261 -11.11 -15.54 -19.92
CA GLY A 261 -11.50 -16.93 -20.20
C GLY A 261 -12.42 -17.06 -21.41
N ILE A 262 -13.46 -16.23 -21.51
CA ILE A 262 -14.39 -16.23 -22.65
C ILE A 262 -13.64 -15.84 -23.93
N ILE A 263 -12.84 -14.80 -23.93
CA ILE A 263 -12.07 -14.35 -25.10
C ILE A 263 -11.14 -15.49 -25.57
N CYS A 264 -10.38 -16.08 -24.65
CA CYS A 264 -9.45 -17.17 -24.97
C CYS A 264 -10.19 -18.40 -25.52
N LEU A 265 -11.34 -18.75 -24.92
CA LEU A 265 -12.17 -19.86 -25.41
C LEU A 265 -12.71 -19.60 -26.82
N VAL A 266 -13.24 -18.41 -27.09
CA VAL A 266 -13.72 -18.04 -28.43
C VAL A 266 -12.58 -18.09 -29.45
N LEU A 267 -11.42 -17.50 -29.14
CA LEU A 267 -10.24 -17.53 -30.01
C LEU A 267 -9.74 -18.96 -30.24
N PHE A 268 -9.80 -19.82 -29.22
CA PHE A 268 -9.45 -21.23 -29.35
C PHE A 268 -10.40 -21.93 -30.27
N LEU A 269 -11.71 -21.82 -30.10
CA LEU A 269 -12.73 -22.47 -30.93
C LEU A 269 -12.65 -22.03 -32.40
N ILE A 270 -12.56 -20.73 -32.68
CA ILE A 270 -12.45 -20.21 -34.03
C ILE A 270 -11.15 -20.62 -34.73
N SER A 271 -10.09 -20.93 -33.97
CA SER A 271 -8.80 -21.35 -34.54
C SER A 271 -8.85 -22.69 -35.28
N PHE A 272 -9.90 -23.49 -35.04
CA PHE A 272 -10.13 -24.74 -35.79
C PHE A 272 -10.81 -24.52 -37.15
N LEU A 273 -11.42 -23.37 -37.37
CA LEU A 273 -12.03 -23.00 -38.65
C LEU A 273 -10.94 -22.59 -39.65
N LYS A 274 -10.91 -23.19 -40.82
CA LYS A 274 -9.84 -23.02 -41.80
C LYS A 274 -10.23 -22.17 -43.01
N THR A 275 -11.18 -21.26 -42.84
CA THR A 275 -11.50 -20.27 -43.90
C THR A 275 -10.38 -19.25 -44.06
N PRO A 276 -10.09 -18.70 -45.25
CA PRO A 276 -9.03 -17.74 -45.48
C PRO A 276 -9.15 -16.50 -44.55
N ALA A 277 -10.38 -16.03 -44.34
CA ALA A 277 -10.65 -14.88 -43.46
C ALA A 277 -10.24 -15.18 -42.00
N ILE A 278 -10.63 -16.34 -41.47
CA ILE A 278 -10.30 -16.74 -40.09
C ILE A 278 -8.80 -16.98 -39.92
N ILE A 279 -8.13 -17.60 -40.90
CA ILE A 279 -6.68 -17.76 -40.88
C ILE A 279 -5.99 -16.39 -40.74
N THR A 280 -6.48 -15.36 -41.47
CA THR A 280 -5.93 -14.02 -41.39
C THR A 280 -6.18 -13.37 -40.01
N VAL A 281 -7.38 -13.50 -39.46
CA VAL A 281 -7.73 -13.05 -38.13
C VAL A 281 -6.82 -13.69 -37.07
N ILE A 282 -6.64 -14.99 -37.12
CA ILE A 282 -5.77 -15.72 -36.15
C ILE A 282 -4.31 -15.29 -36.29
N LYS A 283 -3.79 -15.09 -37.52
CA LYS A 283 -2.44 -14.54 -37.71
C LYS A 283 -2.27 -13.14 -37.09
N PHE A 284 -3.25 -12.28 -37.30
CA PHE A 284 -3.25 -10.95 -36.71
C PHE A 284 -3.30 -11.02 -35.17
N THR A 285 -4.20 -11.83 -34.63
CA THR A 285 -4.33 -12.05 -33.16
C THR A 285 -3.05 -12.60 -32.56
N ASP A 286 -2.41 -13.60 -33.20
CA ASP A 286 -1.12 -14.14 -32.76
C ASP A 286 -0.06 -13.03 -32.67
N THR A 287 0.05 -12.22 -33.74
CA THR A 287 1.02 -11.12 -33.77
C THR A 287 0.75 -10.11 -32.67
N LEU A 288 -0.52 -9.72 -32.49
CA LEU A 288 -0.93 -8.78 -31.46
C LEU A 288 -0.64 -9.30 -30.04
N LEU A 289 -1.00 -10.55 -29.76
CA LEU A 289 -0.79 -11.15 -28.44
C LEU A 289 0.71 -11.34 -28.13
N VAL A 290 1.49 -11.77 -29.11
CA VAL A 290 2.96 -11.87 -28.97
C VAL A 290 3.56 -10.48 -28.75
N LEU A 291 3.08 -9.44 -29.44
CA LEU A 291 3.53 -8.05 -29.23
C LEU A 291 3.18 -7.54 -27.83
N VAL A 292 1.93 -7.70 -27.42
CA VAL A 292 1.44 -7.23 -26.10
C VAL A 292 2.18 -7.93 -24.97
N THR A 293 2.36 -9.26 -25.05
CA THR A 293 3.14 -9.98 -24.04
C THR A 293 4.60 -9.55 -24.02
N GLY A 294 5.18 -9.23 -25.17
CA GLY A 294 6.53 -8.68 -25.27
C GLY A 294 6.65 -7.29 -24.61
N LEU A 295 5.67 -6.41 -24.84
CA LEU A 295 5.63 -5.08 -24.21
C LEU A 295 5.45 -5.18 -22.70
N ILE A 296 4.56 -6.07 -22.20
CA ILE A 296 4.41 -6.32 -20.76
C ILE A 296 5.73 -6.83 -20.17
N GLY A 297 6.41 -7.75 -20.85
CA GLY A 297 7.70 -8.27 -20.40
C GLY A 297 8.78 -7.20 -20.34
N LEU A 298 8.82 -6.28 -21.31
CA LEU A 298 9.72 -5.13 -21.29
C LEU A 298 9.37 -4.16 -20.16
N LEU A 299 8.08 -3.94 -19.89
CA LEU A 299 7.64 -3.12 -18.76
C LEU A 299 8.06 -3.75 -17.43
N ILE A 300 7.89 -5.06 -17.26
CA ILE A 300 8.34 -5.79 -16.05
C ILE A 300 9.85 -5.64 -15.86
N LEU A 301 10.65 -5.82 -16.93
CA LEU A 301 12.10 -5.60 -16.85
C LEU A 301 12.44 -4.16 -16.50
N PHE A 302 11.74 -3.19 -17.08
CA PHE A 302 11.92 -1.78 -16.76
C PHE A 302 11.62 -1.50 -15.28
N MET A 303 10.49 -1.98 -14.78
CA MET A 303 10.10 -1.81 -13.37
C MET A 303 11.11 -2.46 -12.42
N TRP A 304 11.63 -3.63 -12.78
CA TRP A 304 12.59 -4.38 -11.96
C TRP A 304 13.98 -3.74 -11.91
N PHE A 305 14.52 -3.30 -13.07
CA PHE A 305 15.93 -2.90 -13.16
C PHE A 305 16.16 -1.39 -13.27
N PHE A 306 15.15 -0.61 -13.61
CA PHE A 306 15.29 0.82 -13.92
C PHE A 306 14.44 1.74 -13.06
N THR A 307 13.80 1.20 -12.01
CA THR A 307 13.01 1.98 -11.04
C THR A 307 13.44 1.69 -9.61
N ASP A 308 13.06 2.57 -8.68
CA ASP A 308 13.32 2.41 -7.25
C ASP A 308 12.18 1.60 -6.55
N HIS A 309 11.25 1.01 -7.31
CA HIS A 309 10.14 0.21 -6.79
C HIS A 309 10.58 -1.22 -6.44
N TRP A 310 11.15 -1.42 -5.25
CA TRP A 310 11.64 -2.72 -4.78
C TRP A 310 10.56 -3.83 -4.77
N SER A 311 9.28 -3.43 -4.64
CA SER A 311 8.14 -4.36 -4.69
C SER A 311 7.91 -4.98 -6.07
N CYS A 312 8.50 -4.40 -7.13
CA CYS A 312 8.44 -4.94 -8.50
C CYS A 312 9.57 -5.95 -8.79
N ASP A 313 10.53 -6.11 -7.89
CA ASP A 313 11.67 -7.01 -8.09
C ASP A 313 11.27 -8.50 -8.04
N ASN A 314 12.08 -9.34 -8.67
CA ASN A 314 11.87 -10.78 -8.75
C ASN A 314 10.47 -11.13 -9.29
N ASN A 315 10.07 -10.49 -10.40
CA ASN A 315 8.73 -10.65 -10.95
C ASN A 315 8.65 -11.83 -11.91
N TYR A 316 8.06 -12.92 -11.45
CA TYR A 316 7.91 -14.16 -12.21
C TYR A 316 6.86 -14.08 -13.34
N ASN A 317 6.08 -13.00 -13.45
CA ASN A 317 5.24 -12.77 -14.61
C ASN A 317 6.05 -12.70 -15.92
N ILE A 318 7.34 -12.43 -15.86
CA ILE A 318 8.24 -12.47 -17.01
C ILE A 318 8.26 -13.85 -17.72
N ALA A 319 7.86 -14.92 -17.03
CA ALA A 319 7.86 -16.28 -17.60
C ALA A 319 6.76 -16.48 -18.66
N TRP A 320 5.61 -15.80 -18.54
CA TRP A 320 4.58 -15.77 -19.57
C TRP A 320 4.67 -14.54 -20.46
N ALA A 321 5.12 -13.41 -19.94
CA ALA A 321 5.34 -12.17 -20.65
C ALA A 321 6.80 -12.06 -21.09
N LEU A 322 7.24 -12.95 -21.99
CA LEU A 322 8.62 -12.97 -22.46
C LEU A 322 8.99 -11.66 -23.17
N PRO A 323 9.97 -10.88 -22.72
CA PRO A 323 10.37 -9.62 -23.37
C PRO A 323 10.80 -9.80 -24.82
N THR A 324 11.38 -10.97 -25.13
CA THR A 324 11.81 -11.37 -26.47
C THR A 324 10.64 -11.55 -27.44
N ASN A 325 9.40 -11.68 -26.94
CA ASN A 325 8.18 -11.68 -27.74
C ASN A 325 8.04 -10.38 -28.54
N PHE A 326 8.54 -9.23 -28.00
CA PHE A 326 8.53 -7.97 -28.73
C PHE A 326 9.21 -8.09 -30.09
N ILE A 327 10.38 -8.71 -30.15
CA ILE A 327 11.11 -8.95 -31.43
C ILE A 327 10.41 -10.04 -32.24
N ALA A 328 9.95 -11.12 -31.58
CA ALA A 328 9.28 -12.23 -32.22
C ALA A 328 7.99 -11.80 -32.95
N ALA A 329 7.25 -10.83 -32.41
CA ALA A 329 6.02 -10.31 -33.00
C ALA A 329 6.21 -9.85 -34.47
N PHE A 330 7.29 -9.13 -34.77
CA PHE A 330 7.59 -8.66 -36.12
C PHE A 330 7.96 -9.81 -37.08
N ALA A 331 8.36 -10.95 -36.56
CA ALA A 331 8.72 -12.12 -37.34
C ALA A 331 7.55 -13.11 -37.52
N THR A 332 6.47 -13.00 -36.75
CA THR A 332 5.31 -13.91 -36.82
C THR A 332 4.67 -13.94 -38.21
N TRP A 333 4.64 -12.82 -38.91
CA TRP A 333 4.05 -12.69 -40.25
C TRP A 333 4.91 -13.28 -41.34
N LYS A 334 6.21 -12.94 -41.37
CA LYS A 334 7.18 -13.38 -42.39
C LYS A 334 7.73 -14.79 -42.15
N ARG A 335 7.62 -15.30 -40.94
CA ARG A 335 8.01 -16.64 -40.48
C ARG A 335 9.42 -17.09 -40.94
N PRO A 336 10.50 -16.35 -40.60
CA PRO A 336 11.86 -16.77 -40.85
C PRO A 336 12.17 -18.07 -40.09
N GLN A 337 13.22 -18.83 -40.50
CA GLN A 337 13.53 -20.14 -39.92
C GLN A 337 13.73 -20.09 -38.38
N TRP A 338 14.33 -19.03 -37.86
CA TRP A 338 14.61 -18.89 -36.43
C TRP A 338 13.34 -18.80 -35.57
N ILE A 339 12.23 -18.22 -36.10
CA ILE A 339 11.00 -17.99 -35.31
C ILE A 339 10.37 -19.32 -34.86
N ARG A 340 10.51 -20.39 -35.63
CA ARG A 340 10.03 -21.72 -35.23
C ARG A 340 10.81 -22.29 -34.05
N LYS A 341 12.15 -22.10 -34.05
CA LYS A 341 13.01 -22.49 -32.93
C LYS A 341 12.65 -21.69 -31.69
N TYR A 342 12.44 -20.39 -31.86
CA TYR A 342 11.99 -19.51 -30.81
C TYR A 342 10.70 -20.02 -30.15
N PHE A 343 9.64 -20.28 -30.91
CA PHE A 343 8.39 -20.77 -30.35
C PHE A 343 8.49 -22.16 -29.73
N LYS A 344 9.42 -23.01 -30.16
CA LYS A 344 9.69 -24.27 -29.45
C LYS A 344 10.23 -24.01 -28.03
N VAL A 345 11.13 -23.06 -27.88
CA VAL A 345 11.63 -22.65 -26.56
C VAL A 345 10.49 -22.02 -25.74
N ALA A 346 9.70 -21.13 -26.33
CA ALA A 346 8.55 -20.52 -25.68
C ALA A 346 7.51 -21.57 -25.20
N VAL A 347 7.27 -22.64 -25.98
CA VAL A 347 6.43 -23.78 -25.54
C VAL A 347 6.99 -24.42 -24.28
N VAL A 348 8.30 -24.69 -24.25
CA VAL A 348 8.93 -25.33 -23.08
C VAL A 348 8.80 -24.42 -21.85
N LEU A 349 9.13 -23.13 -21.98
CA LEU A 349 9.05 -22.16 -20.88
C LEU A 349 7.62 -22.01 -20.36
N MET A 350 6.63 -21.87 -21.26
CA MET A 350 5.23 -21.77 -20.88
C MET A 350 4.71 -23.08 -20.27
N GLY A 351 5.12 -24.23 -20.78
CA GLY A 351 4.77 -25.53 -20.21
C GLY A 351 5.33 -25.72 -18.81
N LEU A 352 6.59 -25.34 -18.58
CA LEU A 352 7.20 -25.33 -17.25
C LEU A 352 6.44 -24.40 -16.31
N LEU A 353 6.12 -23.18 -16.73
CA LEU A 353 5.32 -22.24 -15.94
C LEU A 353 3.99 -22.85 -15.51
N LEU A 354 3.23 -23.44 -16.45
CA LEU A 354 1.92 -24.03 -16.16
C LEU A 354 2.02 -25.23 -15.20
N ILE A 355 3.09 -26.03 -15.29
CA ILE A 355 3.32 -27.16 -14.38
C ILE A 355 3.71 -26.65 -12.99
N THR A 356 4.55 -25.61 -12.90
CA THR A 356 5.09 -25.10 -11.64
C THR A 356 4.26 -23.97 -11.02
N TRP A 357 3.10 -23.63 -11.59
CA TRP A 357 2.28 -22.48 -11.23
C TRP A 357 2.09 -22.28 -9.73
N PHE A 358 1.80 -23.36 -9.00
CA PHE A 358 1.56 -23.32 -7.55
C PHE A 358 2.83 -23.45 -6.68
N TRP A 359 4.00 -23.65 -7.31
CA TRP A 359 5.28 -23.78 -6.61
C TRP A 359 6.20 -22.57 -6.80
N ILE A 360 5.79 -21.62 -7.65
CA ILE A 360 6.52 -20.38 -7.87
C ILE A 360 6.43 -19.54 -6.58
N PRO A 361 7.54 -18.87 -6.16
CA PRO A 361 7.53 -18.04 -4.94
C PRO A 361 6.80 -16.69 -5.12
N GLN A 362 5.89 -16.59 -6.06
CA GLN A 362 5.02 -15.44 -6.33
C GLN A 362 3.60 -15.94 -6.55
N GLU A 363 2.65 -15.36 -5.83
CA GLU A 363 1.23 -15.60 -6.13
C GLU A 363 0.86 -14.95 -7.46
N MET A 364 0.55 -15.80 -8.43
CA MET A 364 0.15 -15.39 -9.77
C MET A 364 -1.36 -15.21 -9.84
N ASN A 365 -1.84 -14.10 -10.43
CA ASN A 365 -3.27 -13.87 -10.56
C ASN A 365 -3.92 -14.95 -11.46
N ILE A 366 -4.88 -15.68 -10.90
CA ILE A 366 -5.54 -16.79 -11.59
C ILE A 366 -6.25 -16.36 -12.89
N ALA A 367 -6.60 -15.08 -13.02
CA ALA A 367 -7.21 -14.57 -14.25
C ALA A 367 -6.30 -14.66 -15.48
N ILE A 368 -4.99 -14.80 -15.28
CA ILE A 368 -4.02 -14.97 -16.38
C ILE A 368 -3.94 -16.43 -16.85
N ALA A 369 -4.38 -17.41 -16.05
CA ALA A 369 -4.24 -18.83 -16.38
C ALA A 369 -4.90 -19.22 -17.73
N PRO A 370 -6.15 -18.82 -18.06
CA PRO A 370 -6.74 -19.09 -19.36
C PRO A 370 -5.93 -18.50 -20.52
N PHE A 371 -5.35 -17.30 -20.29
CA PHE A 371 -4.49 -16.65 -21.29
C PHE A 371 -3.19 -17.45 -21.51
N CYS A 372 -2.52 -17.89 -20.44
CA CYS A 372 -1.32 -18.72 -20.54
C CYS A 372 -1.59 -20.07 -21.25
N LEU A 373 -2.72 -20.70 -20.95
CA LEU A 373 -3.15 -21.92 -21.64
C LEU A 373 -3.37 -21.69 -23.15
N TYR A 374 -4.04 -20.58 -23.49
CA TYR A 374 -4.25 -20.22 -24.90
C TYR A 374 -2.92 -19.91 -25.60
N MET A 375 -2.04 -19.12 -24.97
CA MET A 375 -0.72 -18.81 -25.53
C MET A 375 0.16 -20.07 -25.68
N PHE A 376 0.10 -21.01 -24.72
CA PHE A 376 0.79 -22.30 -24.85
C PHE A 376 0.35 -23.05 -26.10
N TYR A 377 -0.97 -23.17 -26.33
CA TYR A 377 -1.53 -23.74 -27.53
C TYR A 377 -1.06 -22.99 -28.79
N ARG A 378 -1.11 -21.67 -28.81
CA ARG A 378 -0.67 -20.88 -29.96
C ARG A 378 0.83 -21.03 -30.24
N TYR A 379 1.68 -21.07 -29.21
CA TYR A 379 3.12 -21.33 -29.40
C TYR A 379 3.39 -22.71 -30.01
N ILE A 380 2.62 -23.75 -29.66
CA ILE A 380 2.70 -25.05 -30.30
C ILE A 380 2.39 -24.93 -31.79
N GLU A 381 1.30 -24.28 -32.17
CA GLU A 381 0.89 -24.09 -33.56
C GLU A 381 1.94 -23.26 -34.35
N LEU A 382 2.43 -22.18 -33.77
CA LEU A 382 3.48 -21.34 -34.38
C LEU A 382 4.81 -22.07 -34.53
N SER A 383 5.13 -23.00 -33.64
CA SER A 383 6.33 -23.83 -33.71
C SER A 383 6.29 -24.87 -34.81
N ARG A 384 5.07 -25.38 -35.18
CA ARG A 384 4.82 -26.44 -36.19
C ARG A 384 4.63 -25.89 -37.57
N SER A 385 4.10 -24.68 -37.71
CA SER A 385 3.69 -24.10 -38.98
C SER A 385 4.85 -24.04 -39.98
N LYS A 386 4.73 -24.75 -41.11
CA LYS A 386 5.66 -24.66 -42.25
C LYS A 386 5.46 -23.29 -42.95
N LYS A 387 6.50 -22.84 -43.73
CA LYS A 387 6.34 -21.72 -44.67
C LYS A 387 5.15 -22.05 -45.58
N ILE A 388 4.16 -21.15 -45.64
CA ILE A 388 3.15 -21.14 -46.68
C ILE A 388 3.75 -20.44 -47.88
#